data_efeb47ef8a8a4a9e9198727ff9d6b38a
#
_entry.id   efeb47ef8a8a4a9e9198727ff9d6b38a
#
_cell.length_a   1.000
_cell.length_b   1.000
_cell.length_c   1.000
_cell.angle_alpha   90.00
_cell.angle_beta   90.00
_cell.angle_gamma   90.00
#
_symmetry.space_group_name_H-M   'P 1'
#
loop_
_entity.id
_entity.type
_entity.pdbx_description
1 polymer ?
#
loop_
_entity_poly.entity_id
_entity_poly.type
_entity_poly.pdbx_seq_one_letter_code
_entity_poly.pdbx_strand_id
1 'polypeptide(L)'
;VYCKTSDDPEDRKNHRHLSTFVVEKGTPGFTVEAIHDPMGRFGSRHAVLNFDDVRIPKENRILDEGDGWKILTDALNIERIGVAAGAVGTSRSAIEATAAYVTRRVAFNQTLADIPGVQTMCGDMVTRTNLISLLVYYSAHKMDLGMDVPLGCTIAKVFATQSLMKTVLDSVQCHGGDGYMRN
;
A
#
# COMPACT_ATOMS: atom_id res chain seq x y z
N VAL A 1 -4.37 -18.83 4.10
CA VAL A 1 -5.51 -18.90 3.17
C VAL A 1 -6.79 -18.67 3.96
N TYR A 2 -7.71 -17.85 3.41
CA TYR A 2 -9.06 -17.67 3.94
C TYR A 2 -9.99 -18.58 3.18
N CYS A 3 -10.71 -19.43 3.89
CA CYS A 3 -11.62 -20.42 3.31
C CYS A 3 -13.03 -20.26 3.88
N LYS A 4 -14.02 -20.51 3.06
CA LYS A 4 -15.40 -20.66 3.52
C LYS A 4 -15.53 -22.01 4.25
N THR A 5 -15.98 -21.97 5.49
CA THR A 5 -16.14 -23.15 6.37
C THR A 5 -17.58 -23.38 6.82
N SER A 6 -18.50 -22.43 6.58
CA SER A 6 -19.92 -22.58 6.85
C SER A 6 -20.76 -22.10 5.68
N ASP A 7 -21.82 -22.85 5.37
CA ASP A 7 -22.88 -22.48 4.41
C ASP A 7 -24.13 -21.92 5.11
N ASP A 8 -24.15 -21.89 6.44
CA ASP A 8 -25.28 -21.37 7.20
C ASP A 8 -25.49 -19.87 6.91
N PRO A 9 -26.69 -19.47 6.48
CA PRO A 9 -27.03 -18.06 6.27
C PRO A 9 -26.84 -17.18 7.50
N GLU A 10 -27.02 -17.71 8.71
CA GLU A 10 -26.83 -16.96 9.95
C GLU A 10 -25.34 -16.71 10.23
N ASP A 11 -24.48 -17.70 9.97
CA ASP A 11 -23.02 -17.51 10.04
C ASP A 11 -22.55 -16.46 9.02
N ARG A 12 -23.12 -16.46 7.84
CA ARG A 12 -22.80 -15.45 6.81
C ARG A 12 -23.22 -14.04 7.23
N LYS A 13 -24.40 -13.92 7.82
CA LYS A 13 -24.92 -12.64 8.34
C LYS A 13 -24.06 -12.12 9.50
N ASN A 14 -23.55 -13.00 10.34
CA ASN A 14 -22.71 -12.69 11.49
C ASN A 14 -21.20 -12.66 11.17
N HIS A 15 -20.83 -12.77 9.88
CA HIS A 15 -19.43 -12.82 9.42
C HIS A 15 -18.60 -13.99 9.96
N ARG A 16 -19.24 -15.11 10.33
CA ARG A 16 -18.61 -16.32 10.87
C ARG A 16 -18.43 -17.45 9.86
N HIS A 17 -18.68 -17.18 8.60
CA HIS A 17 -18.60 -18.19 7.52
C HIS A 17 -17.19 -18.43 6.98
N LEU A 18 -16.19 -17.68 7.45
CA LEU A 18 -14.80 -17.78 7.00
C LEU A 18 -13.90 -18.26 8.16
N SER A 19 -12.94 -19.11 7.83
CA SER A 19 -11.84 -19.47 8.70
C SER A 19 -10.51 -19.29 7.98
N THR A 20 -9.43 -19.16 8.75
CA THR A 20 -8.09 -18.91 8.20
C THR A 20 -7.17 -20.08 8.51
N PHE A 21 -6.41 -20.52 7.50
CA PHE A 21 -5.50 -21.66 7.60
C PHE A 21 -4.11 -21.32 7.06
N VAL A 22 -3.09 -21.89 7.68
CA VAL A 22 -1.73 -21.95 7.16
C VAL A 22 -1.61 -23.17 6.25
N VAL A 23 -1.19 -22.95 5.01
CA VAL A 23 -0.89 -24.03 4.05
C VAL A 23 0.58 -23.93 3.71
N GLU A 24 1.34 -24.97 4.06
CA GLU A 24 2.78 -24.98 3.83
C GLU A 24 3.10 -25.26 2.36
N LYS A 25 4.23 -24.72 1.92
CA LYS A 25 4.75 -25.01 0.57
C LYS A 25 5.07 -26.51 0.46
N GLY A 26 4.58 -27.12 -0.61
CA GLY A 26 4.77 -28.56 -0.85
C GLY A 26 3.65 -29.43 -0.28
N THR A 27 2.62 -28.85 0.32
CA THR A 27 1.42 -29.60 0.69
C THR A 27 0.81 -30.25 -0.57
N PRO A 28 0.49 -31.55 -0.55
CA PRO A 28 -0.14 -32.22 -1.69
C PRO A 28 -1.42 -31.52 -2.14
N GLY A 29 -1.59 -31.33 -3.43
CA GLY A 29 -2.71 -30.61 -4.02
C GLY A 29 -2.57 -29.09 -4.04
N PHE A 30 -1.56 -28.49 -3.38
CA PHE A 30 -1.29 -27.07 -3.44
C PHE A 30 -0.22 -26.76 -4.49
N THR A 31 -0.57 -26.00 -5.51
CA THR A 31 0.33 -25.62 -6.60
C THR A 31 0.26 -24.12 -6.91
N VAL A 32 1.38 -23.59 -7.42
CA VAL A 32 1.46 -22.24 -7.99
C VAL A 32 1.27 -22.38 -9.50
N GLU A 33 0.13 -21.96 -10.00
CA GLU A 33 -0.25 -22.10 -11.41
C GLU A 33 0.45 -21.06 -12.30
N ALA A 34 0.49 -19.82 -11.84
CA ALA A 34 1.11 -18.71 -12.56
C ALA A 34 1.71 -17.68 -11.62
N ILE A 35 2.76 -17.01 -12.08
CA ILE A 35 3.37 -15.86 -11.38
C ILE A 35 3.22 -14.65 -12.30
N HIS A 36 2.67 -13.56 -11.76
CA HIS A 36 2.47 -12.31 -12.48
C HIS A 36 3.59 -11.31 -12.19
N ASP A 37 4.07 -10.65 -13.24
CA ASP A 37 4.99 -9.53 -13.12
C ASP A 37 4.17 -8.21 -13.07
N PRO A 38 4.17 -7.49 -11.93
CA PRO A 38 3.44 -6.24 -11.81
C PRO A 38 4.13 -5.10 -12.59
N MET A 39 3.34 -4.13 -13.06
CA MET A 39 3.81 -2.91 -13.72
C MET A 39 4.51 -1.97 -12.74
N GLY A 40 5.51 -2.38 -12.07
CA GLY A 40 6.24 -1.65 -11.02
C GLY A 40 6.43 -2.53 -9.79
N ARG A 41 7.09 -2.01 -8.76
CA ARG A 41 7.45 -2.76 -7.56
C ARG A 41 8.17 -4.07 -7.92
N PHE A 42 9.17 -3.96 -8.77
CA PHE A 42 9.99 -5.09 -9.22
C PHE A 42 10.49 -5.90 -8.01
N GLY A 43 10.29 -7.22 -8.06
CA GLY A 43 10.59 -8.13 -6.95
C GLY A 43 9.41 -8.47 -6.03
N SER A 44 8.27 -7.74 -6.11
CA SER A 44 7.03 -8.14 -5.46
C SER A 44 6.18 -8.95 -6.45
N ARG A 45 6.15 -10.25 -6.28
CA ARG A 45 5.44 -11.15 -7.19
C ARG A 45 4.06 -11.50 -6.64
N HIS A 46 3.08 -11.58 -7.53
CA HIS A 46 1.75 -12.09 -7.27
C HIS A 46 1.58 -13.41 -8.01
N ALA A 47 0.83 -14.33 -7.43
CA ALA A 47 0.67 -15.65 -8.01
C ALA A 47 -0.79 -16.09 -8.02
N VAL A 48 -1.13 -16.92 -9.00
CA VAL A 48 -2.35 -17.72 -8.99
C VAL A 48 -2.04 -19.01 -8.25
N LEU A 49 -2.81 -19.27 -7.21
CA LEU A 49 -2.67 -20.45 -6.37
C LEU A 49 -3.83 -21.41 -6.65
N ASN A 50 -3.52 -22.66 -6.88
CA ASN A 50 -4.51 -23.72 -7.06
C ASN A 50 -4.47 -24.67 -5.86
N PHE A 51 -5.67 -25.04 -5.39
CA PHE A 51 -5.90 -25.97 -4.29
C PHE A 51 -6.85 -27.06 -4.76
N ASP A 52 -6.32 -28.28 -4.91
CA ASP A 52 -7.07 -29.45 -5.36
C ASP A 52 -7.00 -30.52 -4.26
N ASP A 53 -8.12 -30.78 -3.60
CA ASP A 53 -8.26 -31.70 -2.46
C ASP A 53 -7.12 -31.57 -1.41
N VAL A 54 -6.72 -30.34 -1.13
CA VAL A 54 -5.65 -30.07 -0.15
C VAL A 54 -6.11 -30.40 1.24
N ARG A 55 -5.42 -31.32 1.90
CA ARG A 55 -5.68 -31.71 3.29
C ARG A 55 -4.59 -31.20 4.19
N ILE A 56 -4.99 -30.46 5.21
CA ILE A 56 -4.11 -29.86 6.21
C ILE A 56 -4.52 -30.27 7.61
N PRO A 57 -3.55 -30.33 8.56
CA PRO A 57 -3.86 -30.58 9.96
C PRO A 57 -4.79 -29.50 10.54
N LYS A 58 -5.64 -29.91 11.49
CA LYS A 58 -6.55 -28.97 12.18
C LYS A 58 -5.79 -27.88 12.93
N GLU A 59 -4.59 -28.17 13.37
CA GLU A 59 -3.69 -27.29 14.11
C GLU A 59 -3.19 -26.12 13.24
N ASN A 60 -3.27 -26.24 11.93
CA ASN A 60 -2.92 -25.16 10.99
C ASN A 60 -4.01 -24.07 10.90
N ARG A 61 -5.14 -24.25 11.59
CA ARG A 61 -6.15 -23.20 11.70
C ARG A 61 -5.67 -22.09 12.62
N ILE A 62 -5.84 -20.86 12.19
CA ILE A 62 -5.53 -19.66 12.97
C ILE A 62 -6.79 -19.24 13.71
N LEU A 63 -6.74 -19.17 15.05
CA LEU A 63 -7.85 -18.89 15.95
C LEU A 63 -8.99 -19.93 15.82
N ASP A 64 -10.21 -19.54 16.19
CA ASP A 64 -11.37 -20.40 16.13
C ASP A 64 -12.03 -20.44 14.74
N GLU A 65 -12.86 -21.47 14.55
CA GLU A 65 -13.67 -21.56 13.34
C GLU A 65 -14.66 -20.40 13.29
N GLY A 66 -14.72 -19.75 12.12
CA GLY A 66 -15.56 -18.58 11.94
C GLY A 66 -14.85 -17.24 12.22
N ASP A 67 -13.61 -17.21 12.73
CA ASP A 67 -12.87 -15.98 13.02
C ASP A 67 -12.13 -15.40 11.80
N GLY A 68 -12.24 -16.06 10.63
CA GLY A 68 -11.50 -15.62 9.43
C GLY A 68 -11.82 -14.21 8.99
N TRP A 69 -13.07 -13.73 9.13
CA TRP A 69 -13.44 -12.36 8.79
C TRP A 69 -12.76 -11.34 9.72
N LYS A 70 -12.71 -11.63 11.02
CA LYS A 70 -12.04 -10.77 12.00
C LYS A 70 -10.54 -10.66 11.68
N ILE A 71 -9.88 -11.79 11.45
CA ILE A 71 -8.45 -11.81 11.07
C ILE A 71 -8.21 -11.01 9.80
N LEU A 72 -9.07 -11.15 8.78
CA LEU A 72 -8.96 -10.42 7.53
C LEU A 72 -9.08 -8.91 7.73
N THR A 73 -10.07 -8.46 8.49
CA THR A 73 -10.31 -7.02 8.71
C THR A 73 -9.19 -6.39 9.54
N ASP A 74 -8.68 -7.07 10.54
CA ASP A 74 -7.55 -6.61 11.35
C ASP A 74 -6.26 -6.50 10.50
N ALA A 75 -5.96 -7.52 9.70
CA ALA A 75 -4.84 -7.51 8.77
C ALA A 75 -4.93 -6.37 7.73
N LEU A 76 -6.13 -6.15 7.17
CA LEU A 76 -6.36 -5.06 6.21
C LEU A 76 -6.13 -3.66 6.81
N ASN A 77 -6.40 -3.44 8.08
CA ASN A 77 -6.12 -2.16 8.73
C ASN A 77 -4.60 -1.92 8.82
N ILE A 78 -3.83 -2.94 9.18
CA ILE A 78 -2.36 -2.88 9.20
C ILE A 78 -1.82 -2.62 7.80
N GLU A 79 -2.32 -3.34 6.78
CA GLU A 79 -1.91 -3.14 5.38
C GLU A 79 -2.21 -1.73 4.87
N ARG A 80 -3.37 -1.16 5.19
CA ARG A 80 -3.72 0.21 4.78
C ARG A 80 -2.70 1.22 5.28
N ILE A 81 -2.30 1.12 6.54
CA ILE A 81 -1.26 2.01 7.11
C ILE A 81 0.10 1.74 6.47
N GLY A 82 0.47 0.47 6.23
CA GLY A 82 1.69 0.10 5.54
C GLY A 82 1.77 0.70 4.13
N VAL A 83 0.68 0.62 3.35
CA VAL A 83 0.58 1.25 2.01
C VAL A 83 0.70 2.77 2.11
N ALA A 84 0.04 3.40 3.08
CA ALA A 84 0.11 4.85 3.30
C ALA A 84 1.54 5.29 3.69
N ALA A 85 2.22 4.53 4.54
CA ALA A 85 3.62 4.78 4.91
C ALA A 85 4.57 4.64 3.70
N GLY A 86 4.35 3.64 2.85
CA GLY A 86 5.07 3.50 1.58
C GLY A 86 4.88 4.70 0.66
N ALA A 87 3.67 5.27 0.60
CA ALA A 87 3.39 6.49 -0.15
C ALA A 87 4.18 7.71 0.38
N VAL A 88 4.32 7.83 1.71
CA VAL A 88 5.18 8.88 2.32
C VAL A 88 6.63 8.73 1.89
N GLY A 89 7.18 7.51 1.96
CA GLY A 89 8.57 7.24 1.58
C GLY A 89 8.83 7.58 0.10
N THR A 90 7.96 7.11 -0.80
CA THR A 90 8.06 7.40 -2.22
C THR A 90 7.93 8.90 -2.52
N SER A 91 7.02 9.60 -1.84
CA SER A 91 6.88 11.06 -1.98
C SER A 91 8.15 11.80 -1.56
N ARG A 92 8.78 11.40 -0.45
CA ARG A 92 10.05 11.99 0.00
C ARG A 92 11.16 11.81 -1.03
N SER A 93 11.33 10.59 -1.57
CA SER A 93 12.31 10.32 -2.62
C SER A 93 12.07 11.17 -3.87
N ALA A 94 10.80 11.34 -4.29
CA ALA A 94 10.46 12.20 -5.42
C ALA A 94 10.81 13.68 -5.15
N ILE A 95 10.56 14.19 -3.94
CA ILE A 95 10.90 15.56 -3.53
C ILE A 95 12.42 15.75 -3.54
N GLU A 96 13.18 14.82 -2.97
CA GLU A 96 14.64 14.87 -2.93
C GLU A 96 15.25 14.89 -4.34
N ALA A 97 14.77 13.99 -5.22
CA ALA A 97 15.19 13.96 -6.62
C ALA A 97 14.86 15.28 -7.34
N THR A 98 13.64 15.80 -7.13
CA THR A 98 13.21 17.07 -7.73
C THR A 98 14.05 18.22 -7.24
N ALA A 99 14.29 18.35 -5.94
CA ALA A 99 15.09 19.42 -5.36
C ALA A 99 16.53 19.38 -5.92
N ALA A 100 17.13 18.20 -6.00
CA ALA A 100 18.46 18.03 -6.58
C ALA A 100 18.53 18.40 -8.08
N TYR A 101 17.44 18.19 -8.81
CA TYR A 101 17.38 18.55 -10.23
C TYR A 101 17.16 20.05 -10.45
N VAL A 102 16.13 20.64 -9.84
CA VAL A 102 15.73 22.03 -10.10
C VAL A 102 16.77 23.04 -9.63
N THR A 103 17.58 22.72 -8.64
CA THR A 103 18.68 23.58 -8.17
C THR A 103 19.89 23.61 -9.11
N ARG A 104 20.02 22.63 -10.00
CA ARG A 104 21.16 22.53 -10.94
C ARG A 104 20.77 22.84 -12.38
N ARG A 105 19.55 22.53 -12.77
CA ARG A 105 19.10 22.72 -14.16
C ARG A 105 18.86 24.20 -14.45
N VAL A 106 19.56 24.72 -15.45
CA VAL A 106 19.40 26.10 -15.94
C VAL A 106 18.49 26.11 -17.16
N ALA A 107 17.50 26.98 -17.16
CA ALA A 107 16.64 27.31 -18.30
C ALA A 107 16.21 28.78 -18.17
N PHE A 108 16.00 29.47 -19.29
CA PHE A 108 15.61 30.89 -19.30
C PHE A 108 16.58 31.78 -18.50
N ASN A 109 17.90 31.52 -18.59
CA ASN A 109 18.99 32.22 -17.89
C ASN A 109 18.93 32.21 -16.36
N GLN A 110 18.23 31.26 -15.75
CA GLN A 110 18.15 31.09 -14.31
C GLN A 110 18.00 29.59 -13.95
N THR A 111 18.18 29.22 -12.68
CA THR A 111 17.89 27.85 -12.25
C THR A 111 16.38 27.58 -12.26
N LEU A 112 15.96 26.34 -12.44
CA LEU A 112 14.54 26.02 -12.35
C LEU A 112 13.98 26.34 -10.96
N ALA A 113 14.81 26.28 -9.91
CA ALA A 113 14.44 26.64 -8.56
C ALA A 113 14.05 28.12 -8.38
N ASP A 114 14.50 29.02 -9.28
CA ASP A 114 14.18 30.44 -9.26
C ASP A 114 12.86 30.77 -9.98
N ILE A 115 12.25 29.80 -10.66
CA ILE A 115 11.00 29.94 -11.39
C ILE A 115 9.80 29.80 -10.45
N PRO A 116 8.93 30.82 -10.27
CA PRO A 116 7.82 30.79 -9.32
C PRO A 116 6.88 29.59 -9.48
N GLY A 117 6.60 29.17 -10.72
CA GLY A 117 5.75 27.99 -10.99
C GLY A 117 6.37 26.68 -10.47
N VAL A 118 7.70 26.53 -10.58
CA VAL A 118 8.43 25.37 -10.04
C VAL A 118 8.45 25.41 -8.53
N GLN A 119 8.65 26.60 -7.92
CA GLN A 119 8.61 26.77 -6.46
C GLN A 119 7.25 26.37 -5.89
N THR A 120 6.15 26.79 -6.57
CA THR A 120 4.78 26.40 -6.16
C THR A 120 4.59 24.89 -6.20
N MET A 121 4.99 24.24 -7.29
CA MET A 121 4.91 22.76 -7.39
C MET A 121 5.70 22.06 -6.28
N CYS A 122 6.93 22.51 -6.02
CA CYS A 122 7.76 21.96 -4.93
C CYS A 122 7.10 22.18 -3.56
N GLY A 123 6.55 23.36 -3.29
CA GLY A 123 5.83 23.68 -2.07
C GLY A 123 4.61 22.78 -1.85
N ASP A 124 3.85 22.54 -2.92
CA ASP A 124 2.69 21.65 -2.90
C ASP A 124 3.07 20.20 -2.64
N MET A 125 4.16 19.70 -3.24
CA MET A 125 4.70 18.36 -3.00
C MET A 125 5.07 18.17 -1.52
N VAL A 126 5.78 19.13 -0.92
CA VAL A 126 6.18 19.11 0.49
C VAL A 126 4.96 19.16 1.39
N THR A 127 4.02 20.04 1.11
CA THR A 127 2.78 20.20 1.90
C THR A 127 1.97 18.90 1.92
N ARG A 128 1.71 18.30 0.76
CA ARG A 128 0.99 17.01 0.67
C ARG A 128 1.71 15.91 1.44
N THR A 129 3.04 15.82 1.30
CA THR A 129 3.84 14.79 1.95
C THR A 129 3.82 14.92 3.48
N ASN A 130 3.87 16.14 4.01
CA ASN A 130 3.73 16.37 5.45
C ASN A 130 2.35 16.00 5.97
N LEU A 131 1.28 16.36 5.24
CA LEU A 131 -0.09 16.03 5.63
C LEU A 131 -0.32 14.50 5.66
N ILE A 132 0.15 13.76 4.65
CA ILE A 132 0.03 12.30 4.68
C ILE A 132 0.88 11.68 5.78
N SER A 133 2.05 12.23 6.08
CA SER A 133 2.89 11.78 7.20
C SER A 133 2.16 11.90 8.54
N LEU A 134 1.53 13.04 8.79
CA LEU A 134 0.74 13.27 10.00
C LEU A 134 -0.41 12.27 10.12
N LEU A 135 -1.16 12.00 9.04
CA LEU A 135 -2.24 11.02 9.04
C LEU A 135 -1.75 9.59 9.33
N VAL A 136 -0.61 9.21 8.75
CA VAL A 136 0.00 7.90 8.97
C VAL A 136 0.42 7.74 10.43
N TYR A 137 1.20 8.67 10.97
CA TYR A 137 1.65 8.62 12.36
C TYR A 137 0.48 8.67 13.35
N TYR A 138 -0.51 9.52 13.10
CA TYR A 138 -1.71 9.60 13.94
C TYR A 138 -2.48 8.28 13.98
N SER A 139 -2.69 7.66 12.81
CA SER A 139 -3.42 6.39 12.73
C SER A 139 -2.62 5.24 13.35
N ALA A 140 -1.30 5.18 13.12
CA ALA A 140 -0.42 4.18 13.73
C ALA A 140 -0.41 4.32 15.26
N HIS A 141 -0.27 5.54 15.78
CA HIS A 141 -0.29 5.79 17.22
C HIS A 141 -1.60 5.34 17.87
N LYS A 142 -2.74 5.60 17.22
CA LYS A 142 -4.03 5.10 17.72
C LYS A 142 -4.10 3.57 17.74
N MET A 143 -3.53 2.90 16.73
CA MET A 143 -3.43 1.44 16.72
C MET A 143 -2.58 0.93 17.89
N ASP A 144 -1.45 1.56 18.17
CA ASP A 144 -0.57 1.21 19.32
C ASP A 144 -1.29 1.36 20.66
N LEU A 145 -2.24 2.29 20.76
CA LEU A 145 -3.10 2.47 21.93
C LEU A 145 -4.31 1.50 21.98
N GLY A 146 -4.41 0.57 21.03
CA GLY A 146 -5.54 -0.38 20.97
C GLY A 146 -6.90 0.26 20.65
N MET A 147 -6.90 1.46 20.08
CA MET A 147 -8.14 2.16 19.71
C MET A 147 -8.74 1.60 18.42
N ASP A 148 -10.05 1.74 18.25
CA ASP A 148 -10.72 1.42 16.99
C ASP A 148 -10.35 2.42 15.88
N VAL A 149 -9.71 1.94 14.82
CA VAL A 149 -9.10 2.82 13.80
C VAL A 149 -9.47 2.53 12.32
N PRO A 150 -10.44 1.69 11.96
CA PRO A 150 -10.69 1.32 10.56
C PRO A 150 -10.92 2.51 9.65
N LEU A 151 -11.68 3.51 10.12
CA LEU A 151 -11.94 4.74 9.37
C LEU A 151 -10.65 5.55 9.17
N GLY A 152 -9.85 5.73 10.24
CA GLY A 152 -8.58 6.46 10.19
C GLY A 152 -7.58 5.81 9.23
N CYS A 153 -7.44 4.49 9.28
CA CYS A 153 -6.59 3.71 8.38
C CYS A 153 -7.03 3.84 6.91
N THR A 154 -8.35 3.82 6.68
CA THR A 154 -8.92 3.97 5.35
C THR A 154 -8.68 5.38 4.78
N ILE A 155 -8.93 6.42 5.57
CA ILE A 155 -8.68 7.82 5.18
C ILE A 155 -7.19 8.03 4.89
N ALA A 156 -6.30 7.57 5.77
CA ALA A 156 -4.87 7.68 5.58
C ALA A 156 -4.42 7.01 4.27
N LYS A 157 -4.88 5.78 4.00
CA LYS A 157 -4.52 5.06 2.76
C LYS A 157 -5.01 5.78 1.52
N VAL A 158 -6.27 6.19 1.46
CA VAL A 158 -6.87 6.84 0.29
C VAL A 158 -6.18 8.18 0.03
N PHE A 159 -6.07 9.03 1.05
CA PHE A 159 -5.45 10.34 0.90
C PHE A 159 -3.96 10.25 0.56
N ALA A 160 -3.21 9.33 1.19
CA ALA A 160 -1.80 9.14 0.92
C ALA A 160 -1.54 8.68 -0.53
N THR A 161 -2.29 7.71 -1.04
CA THR A 161 -2.09 7.21 -2.41
C THR A 161 -2.47 8.23 -3.47
N GLN A 162 -3.55 9.00 -3.27
CA GLN A 162 -3.94 10.07 -4.18
C GLN A 162 -2.94 11.24 -4.16
N SER A 163 -2.44 11.61 -2.98
CA SER A 163 -1.43 12.65 -2.82
C SER A 163 -0.09 12.24 -3.42
N LEU A 164 0.32 10.97 -3.27
CA LEU A 164 1.50 10.42 -3.92
C LEU A 164 1.41 10.58 -5.44
N MET A 165 0.29 10.20 -6.06
CA MET A 165 0.12 10.34 -7.51
C MET A 165 0.33 11.78 -7.99
N LYS A 166 -0.23 12.76 -7.29
CA LYS A 166 -0.01 14.18 -7.61
C LYS A 166 1.46 14.58 -7.42
N THR A 167 2.08 14.14 -6.34
CA THR A 167 3.48 14.46 -6.02
C THR A 167 4.44 13.90 -7.09
N VAL A 168 4.25 12.65 -7.53
CA VAL A 168 5.12 12.10 -8.57
C VAL A 168 4.89 12.72 -9.95
N LEU A 169 3.66 13.09 -10.27
CA LEU A 169 3.37 13.83 -11.51
C LEU A 169 4.00 15.21 -11.51
N ASP A 170 3.93 15.96 -10.41
CA ASP A 170 4.60 17.25 -10.25
C ASP A 170 6.13 17.09 -10.34
N SER A 171 6.68 16.01 -9.75
CA SER A 171 8.10 15.68 -9.88
C SER A 171 8.50 15.46 -11.35
N VAL A 172 7.76 14.62 -12.09
CA VAL A 172 8.00 14.40 -13.52
C VAL A 172 7.92 15.71 -14.29
N GLN A 173 6.92 16.55 -13.99
CA GLN A 173 6.76 17.87 -14.63
C GLN A 173 7.95 18.79 -14.36
N CYS A 174 8.48 18.82 -13.12
CA CYS A 174 9.67 19.63 -12.79
C CYS A 174 10.92 19.16 -13.53
N HIS A 175 11.02 17.86 -13.87
CA HIS A 175 12.13 17.34 -14.69
C HIS A 175 11.97 17.60 -16.19
N GLY A 176 10.79 18.05 -16.65
CA GLY A 176 10.52 18.32 -18.05
C GLY A 176 10.77 17.12 -18.96
N GLY A 177 11.50 17.28 -20.04
CA GLY A 177 11.82 16.19 -20.98
C GLY A 177 12.59 15.04 -20.32
N ASP A 178 13.49 15.34 -19.39
CA ASP A 178 14.28 14.33 -18.69
C ASP A 178 13.39 13.44 -17.82
N GLY A 179 12.27 13.94 -17.27
CA GLY A 179 11.30 13.18 -16.51
C GLY A 179 10.54 12.10 -17.30
N TYR A 180 10.56 12.20 -18.62
CA TYR A 180 9.94 11.23 -19.53
C TYR A 180 10.92 10.16 -20.03
N MET A 181 12.22 10.41 -19.92
CA MET A 181 13.24 9.49 -20.45
C MET A 181 13.66 8.42 -19.42
N ARG A 182 14.03 7.26 -19.93
CA ARG A 182 14.70 6.21 -19.15
C ARG A 182 16.22 6.42 -19.28
N ASN A 183 16.78 7.16 -18.39
CA ASN A 183 18.25 7.37 -18.32
C ASN A 183 18.80 6.59 -17.13
#